data_d3a1ac0eb7c211043817a4c7ecb7d43e
#
_entry.id   d3a1ac0eb7c211043817a4c7ecb7d43e
#
_cell.length_a   1.000
_cell.length_b   1.000
_cell.length_c   1.000
_cell.angle_alpha   90.00
_cell.angle_beta   90.00
_cell.angle_gamma   90.00
#
_symmetry.space_group_name_H-M   'P 1'
#
loop_
_entity.id
_entity.type
_entity.pdbx_description
1 polymer ?
#
loop_
_entity_poly.entity_id
_entity_poly.type
_entity_poly.pdbx_seq_one_letter_code
_entity_poly.pdbx_strand_id
1 'polypeptide(L)'
;LCARDVIDGPFAVINSDDFYGRGAFTAIGGFLTGQHADNAYAMVGYRLHNAMTEHGSVARGVCELRDGYLTGITERTHIEKRGDDAAFTEDGEHFTPLSGDTIVSMNFWGFTPRILDELAAEFPRFLQESVSVNPLKAEFYLPTVANNQLAANRATVRVLHTDESWHGVTYREDLASVQESVAAMHAAGIYPPVLFE
;
A
#
# COMPACT_ATOMS: atom_id res chain seq x y z
N LEU A 1 3.09 4.65 -16.02
CA LEU A 1 3.71 5.37 -17.14
C LEU A 1 2.67 6.02 -18.07
N CYS A 2 1.50 5.41 -18.28
CA CYS A 2 0.45 5.95 -19.17
C CYS A 2 -0.07 7.34 -18.75
N ALA A 3 0.04 7.71 -17.49
CA ALA A 3 -0.38 9.00 -16.97
C ALA A 3 0.73 10.08 -17.02
N ARG A 4 1.92 9.75 -17.55
CA ARG A 4 3.09 10.63 -17.51
C ARG A 4 2.82 12.04 -18.09
N ASP A 5 2.12 12.12 -19.19
CA ASP A 5 1.90 13.37 -19.91
C ASP A 5 0.88 14.30 -19.26
N VAL A 6 0.18 13.82 -18.21
CA VAL A 6 -0.83 14.58 -17.47
C VAL A 6 -0.47 14.83 -16.02
N ILE A 7 0.65 14.27 -15.55
CA ILE A 7 1.15 14.48 -14.17
C ILE A 7 2.16 15.64 -14.21
N ASP A 8 1.80 16.76 -13.59
CA ASP A 8 2.59 17.99 -13.55
C ASP A 8 3.07 18.38 -12.14
N GLY A 9 2.73 17.59 -11.11
CA GLY A 9 3.11 17.83 -9.72
C GLY A 9 3.11 16.56 -8.87
N PRO A 10 3.35 16.67 -7.55
CA PRO A 10 3.25 15.54 -6.65
C PRO A 10 1.87 14.88 -6.68
N PHE A 11 1.84 13.56 -6.63
CA PHE A 11 0.62 12.78 -6.79
C PHE A 11 0.60 11.55 -5.88
N ALA A 12 -0.60 11.06 -5.60
CA ALA A 12 -0.80 9.79 -4.91
C ALA A 12 -1.15 8.68 -5.90
N VAL A 13 -0.75 7.45 -5.53
CA VAL A 13 -1.16 6.21 -6.19
C VAL A 13 -1.91 5.37 -5.18
N ILE A 14 -3.08 4.89 -5.57
CA ILE A 14 -3.95 4.02 -4.77
C ILE A 14 -4.49 2.89 -5.65
N ASN A 15 -4.93 1.80 -5.02
CA ASN A 15 -5.76 0.82 -5.69
C ASN A 15 -7.20 1.37 -5.79
N SER A 16 -7.88 1.12 -6.88
CA SER A 16 -9.22 1.67 -7.16
C SER A 16 -10.34 0.95 -6.41
N ASP A 17 -10.08 -0.22 -5.88
CA ASP A 17 -11.01 -1.16 -5.24
C ASP A 17 -10.80 -1.28 -3.72
N ASP A 18 -9.88 -0.49 -3.15
CA ASP A 18 -9.59 -0.44 -1.72
C ASP A 18 -10.21 0.80 -1.06
N PHE A 19 -10.77 0.61 0.13
CA PHE A 19 -11.19 1.70 1.01
C PHE A 19 -10.10 1.98 2.04
N TYR A 20 -9.52 3.18 1.98
CA TYR A 20 -8.34 3.56 2.77
C TYR A 20 -8.66 4.37 4.02
N GLY A 21 -9.87 4.91 4.15
CA GLY A 21 -10.26 5.81 5.23
C GLY A 21 -9.78 7.25 5.02
N ARG A 22 -10.52 8.20 5.62
CA ARG A 22 -10.30 9.64 5.47
C ARG A 22 -8.94 10.10 6.01
N GLY A 23 -8.51 9.52 7.14
CA GLY A 23 -7.26 9.87 7.80
C GLY A 23 -6.04 9.61 6.93
N ALA A 24 -6.05 8.51 6.17
CA ALA A 24 -4.98 8.17 5.24
C ALA A 24 -4.84 9.19 4.11
N PHE A 25 -5.95 9.65 3.53
CA PHE A 25 -5.94 10.72 2.52
C PHE A 25 -5.47 12.05 3.10
N THR A 26 -5.85 12.37 4.34
CA THR A 26 -5.36 13.58 5.03
C THR A 26 -3.85 13.53 5.24
N ALA A 27 -3.32 12.39 5.67
CA ALA A 27 -1.89 12.21 5.90
C ALA A 27 -1.08 12.37 4.60
N ILE A 28 -1.48 11.67 3.53
CA ILE A 28 -0.77 11.74 2.24
C ILE A 28 -0.92 13.12 1.58
N GLY A 29 -2.11 13.73 1.66
CA GLY A 29 -2.37 15.08 1.15
C GLY A 29 -1.50 16.13 1.83
N GLY A 30 -1.33 16.03 3.16
CA GLY A 30 -0.42 16.90 3.91
C GLY A 30 1.03 16.75 3.47
N PHE A 31 1.48 15.53 3.14
CA PHE A 31 2.80 15.32 2.57
C PHE A 31 2.89 15.94 1.16
N LEU A 32 1.98 15.61 0.25
CA LEU A 32 2.06 16.04 -1.16
C LEU A 32 2.00 17.56 -1.35
N THR A 33 1.32 18.27 -0.45
CA THR A 33 1.25 19.75 -0.49
C THR A 33 2.44 20.44 0.21
N GLY A 34 3.28 19.69 0.90
CA GLY A 34 4.50 20.17 1.54
C GLY A 34 5.64 20.42 0.53
N GLN A 35 6.71 21.03 1.03
CA GLN A 35 7.96 21.17 0.27
C GLN A 35 8.88 20.00 0.58
N HIS A 36 9.22 19.23 -0.44
CA HIS A 36 10.10 18.08 -0.34
C HIS A 36 11.12 18.08 -1.48
N ALA A 37 12.23 17.37 -1.27
CA ALA A 37 13.15 17.08 -2.36
C ALA A 37 12.49 16.18 -3.40
N ASP A 38 12.93 16.27 -4.66
CA ASP A 38 12.34 15.50 -5.77
C ASP A 38 12.40 13.98 -5.58
N ASN A 39 13.34 13.51 -4.76
CA ASN A 39 13.52 12.10 -4.43
C ASN A 39 12.93 11.72 -3.05
N ALA A 40 12.15 12.59 -2.44
CA ALA A 40 11.42 12.30 -1.22
C ALA A 40 10.02 11.82 -1.55
N TYR A 41 9.73 10.58 -1.19
CA TYR A 41 8.46 9.91 -1.36
C TYR A 41 7.81 9.63 -0.01
N ALA A 42 6.55 9.26 -0.02
CA ALA A 42 5.84 8.81 1.17
C ALA A 42 5.01 7.56 0.88
N MET A 43 4.67 6.86 1.93
CA MET A 43 3.74 5.74 1.90
C MET A 43 2.87 5.82 3.15
N VAL A 44 1.57 5.54 3.03
CA VAL A 44 0.71 5.37 4.19
C VAL A 44 0.88 3.94 4.71
N GLY A 45 1.38 3.83 5.94
CA GLY A 45 1.55 2.57 6.65
C GLY A 45 0.37 2.28 7.55
N TYR A 46 -0.17 1.08 7.43
CA TYR A 46 -1.25 0.56 8.26
C TYR A 46 -0.70 -0.44 9.27
N ARG A 47 -1.32 -0.52 10.45
CA ARG A 47 -1.07 -1.66 11.33
C ARG A 47 -1.69 -2.90 10.71
N LEU A 48 -0.99 -4.02 10.77
CA LEU A 48 -1.42 -5.27 10.13
C LEU A 48 -2.82 -5.70 10.61
N HIS A 49 -3.10 -5.58 11.92
CA HIS A 49 -4.42 -5.95 12.44
C HIS A 49 -5.58 -5.12 11.84
N ASN A 50 -5.31 -3.89 11.35
CA ASN A 50 -6.28 -3.04 10.64
C ASN A 50 -6.34 -3.31 9.13
N ALA A 51 -5.50 -4.22 8.62
CA ALA A 51 -5.36 -4.53 7.19
C ALA A 51 -5.57 -6.02 6.89
N MET A 52 -6.25 -6.73 7.78
CA MET A 52 -6.57 -8.16 7.66
C MET A 52 -8.02 -8.37 7.24
N THR A 53 -8.32 -9.56 6.73
CA THR A 53 -9.69 -10.07 6.58
C THR A 53 -10.01 -11.09 7.68
N GLU A 54 -11.27 -11.26 7.98
CA GLU A 54 -11.75 -12.35 8.85
C GLU A 54 -11.82 -13.69 8.10
N HIS A 55 -11.73 -13.67 6.77
CA HIS A 55 -11.88 -14.84 5.92
C HIS A 55 -10.60 -15.11 5.12
N GLY A 56 -9.98 -16.27 5.36
CA GLY A 56 -8.82 -16.72 4.60
C GLY A 56 -7.53 -15.95 4.88
N SER A 57 -6.76 -15.68 3.84
CA SER A 57 -5.46 -15.01 3.90
C SER A 57 -5.42 -13.72 3.09
N VAL A 58 -4.47 -12.87 3.40
CA VAL A 58 -4.18 -11.64 2.64
C VAL A 58 -2.72 -11.61 2.21
N ALA A 59 -2.44 -10.86 1.14
CA ALA A 59 -1.08 -10.50 0.74
C ALA A 59 -0.79 -9.06 1.14
N ARG A 60 0.37 -8.79 1.79
CA ARG A 60 0.76 -7.46 2.27
C ARG A 60 2.26 -7.24 2.15
N GLY A 61 2.65 -6.05 1.79
CA GLY A 61 4.03 -5.60 1.87
C GLY A 61 4.41 -5.28 3.32
N VAL A 62 5.11 -6.18 3.98
CA VAL A 62 5.62 -5.98 5.35
C VAL A 62 6.78 -5.01 5.34
N CYS A 63 6.68 -3.93 6.10
CA CYS A 63 7.60 -2.80 6.09
C CYS A 63 8.63 -2.89 7.21
N GLU A 64 9.88 -2.63 6.88
CA GLU A 64 10.96 -2.37 7.83
C GLU A 64 11.18 -0.86 7.91
N LEU A 65 11.21 -0.32 9.15
CA LEU A 65 11.30 1.11 9.39
C LEU A 65 12.49 1.48 10.26
N ARG A 66 13.06 2.66 9.98
CA ARG A 66 14.02 3.33 10.86
C ARG A 66 13.69 4.82 10.90
N ASP A 67 13.51 5.37 12.11
CA ASP A 67 13.24 6.81 12.33
C ASP A 67 12.05 7.36 11.51
N GLY A 68 11.03 6.53 11.27
CA GLY A 68 9.84 6.89 10.49
C GLY A 68 10.03 6.83 8.97
N TYR A 69 11.15 6.27 8.51
CA TYR A 69 11.43 6.04 7.10
C TYR A 69 11.46 4.55 6.77
N LEU A 70 10.98 4.21 5.60
CA LEU A 70 11.04 2.87 5.05
C LEU A 70 12.50 2.51 4.76
N THR A 71 12.94 1.35 5.24
CA THR A 71 14.28 0.79 4.93
C THR A 71 14.19 -0.45 4.06
N GLY A 72 13.04 -1.09 4.04
CA GLY A 72 12.76 -2.25 3.20
C GLY A 72 11.28 -2.59 3.22
N ILE A 73 10.85 -3.30 2.19
CA ILE A 73 9.50 -3.84 2.08
C ILE A 73 9.59 -5.26 1.50
N THR A 74 8.94 -6.19 2.18
CA THR A 74 8.88 -7.60 1.75
C THR A 74 7.44 -8.00 1.54
N GLU A 75 7.08 -8.38 0.31
CA GLU A 75 5.76 -8.91 0.02
C GLU A 75 5.59 -10.29 0.65
N ARG A 76 4.58 -10.44 1.51
CA ARG A 76 4.13 -11.70 2.09
C ARG A 76 2.79 -12.06 1.47
N THR A 77 2.79 -13.07 0.64
CA THR A 77 1.63 -13.43 -0.20
C THR A 77 0.57 -14.25 0.55
N HIS A 78 0.89 -14.76 1.74
CA HIS A 78 -0.03 -15.55 2.54
C HIS A 78 0.12 -15.21 4.02
N ILE A 79 -0.70 -14.29 4.50
CA ILE A 79 -0.80 -13.90 5.92
C ILE A 79 -2.17 -14.26 6.42
N GLU A 80 -2.24 -15.00 7.54
CA GLU A 80 -3.49 -15.38 8.21
C GLU A 80 -3.61 -14.69 9.57
N LYS A 81 -4.83 -14.34 9.94
CA LYS A 81 -5.15 -13.79 11.25
C LYS A 81 -4.99 -14.84 12.35
N ARG A 82 -4.42 -14.43 13.48
CA ARG A 82 -4.25 -15.25 14.69
C ARG A 82 -4.61 -14.42 15.94
N GLY A 83 -5.92 -14.23 16.18
CA GLY A 83 -6.41 -13.31 17.22
C GLY A 83 -6.11 -11.85 16.83
N ASP A 84 -5.43 -11.11 17.70
CA ASP A 84 -4.98 -9.73 17.43
C ASP A 84 -3.66 -9.67 16.65
N ASP A 85 -2.99 -10.80 16.50
CA ASP A 85 -1.76 -10.99 15.75
C ASP A 85 -2.02 -11.75 14.43
N ALA A 86 -0.95 -12.07 13.71
CA ALA A 86 -0.99 -12.80 12.46
C ALA A 86 0.15 -13.83 12.38
N ALA A 87 0.12 -14.64 11.34
CA ALA A 87 1.25 -15.46 10.94
C ALA A 87 1.29 -15.54 9.40
N PHE A 88 2.49 -15.55 8.83
CA PHE A 88 2.67 -15.76 7.40
C PHE A 88 3.34 -17.08 7.10
N THR A 89 3.09 -17.60 5.91
CA THR A 89 3.76 -18.77 5.38
C THR A 89 4.19 -18.56 3.94
N GLU A 90 5.28 -19.20 3.54
CA GLU A 90 5.77 -19.22 2.16
C GLU A 90 5.58 -20.57 1.49
N ASP A 91 5.43 -21.64 2.27
CA ASP A 91 5.27 -23.01 1.80
C ASP A 91 3.90 -23.63 2.10
N GLY A 92 3.05 -22.91 2.86
CA GLY A 92 1.73 -23.38 3.29
C GLY A 92 1.74 -24.32 4.51
N GLU A 93 2.92 -24.72 5.00
CA GLU A 93 3.09 -25.67 6.09
C GLU A 93 3.68 -25.01 7.35
N HIS A 94 4.71 -24.18 7.18
CA HIS A 94 5.43 -23.54 8.27
C HIS A 94 4.99 -22.09 8.42
N PHE A 95 4.42 -21.76 9.59
CA PHE A 95 3.94 -20.42 9.88
C PHE A 95 4.91 -19.66 10.80
N THR A 96 5.29 -18.47 10.36
CA THR A 96 6.11 -17.54 11.14
C THR A 96 5.21 -16.49 11.77
N PRO A 97 5.25 -16.28 13.10
CA PRO A 97 4.47 -15.24 13.77
C PRO A 97 4.79 -13.84 13.27
N LEU A 98 3.77 -13.00 13.19
CA LEU A 98 3.86 -11.61 12.81
C LEU A 98 2.93 -10.80 13.72
N SER A 99 3.49 -9.76 14.36
CA SER A 99 2.69 -8.92 15.26
C SER A 99 1.62 -8.14 14.48
N GLY A 100 0.43 -8.04 15.04
CA GLY A 100 -0.63 -7.18 14.52
C GLY A 100 -0.26 -5.69 14.45
N ASP A 101 0.72 -5.25 15.24
CA ASP A 101 1.27 -3.89 15.19
C ASP A 101 2.30 -3.67 14.08
N THR A 102 2.67 -4.72 13.36
CA THR A 102 3.58 -4.60 12.21
C THR A 102 3.02 -3.64 11.17
N ILE A 103 3.85 -2.72 10.68
CA ILE A 103 3.44 -1.80 9.64
C ILE A 103 3.49 -2.49 8.28
N VAL A 104 2.40 -2.35 7.53
CA VAL A 104 2.25 -2.90 6.18
C VAL A 104 1.86 -1.85 5.17
N SER A 105 2.26 -2.06 3.93
CA SER A 105 1.84 -1.30 2.77
C SER A 105 0.51 -1.83 2.24
N MET A 106 -0.39 -0.90 1.94
CA MET A 106 -1.65 -1.13 1.25
C MET A 106 -1.66 -0.48 -0.14
N ASN A 107 -0.47 -0.30 -0.75
CA ASN A 107 -0.30 0.38 -2.04
C ASN A 107 -0.80 1.83 -2.07
N PHE A 108 -0.74 2.52 -0.92
CA PHE A 108 -1.03 3.94 -0.85
C PHE A 108 0.27 4.75 -0.78
N TRP A 109 0.68 5.27 -1.92
CA TRP A 109 1.96 5.95 -2.10
C TRP A 109 1.78 7.40 -2.50
N GLY A 110 2.72 8.25 -2.07
CA GLY A 110 2.87 9.63 -2.49
C GLY A 110 4.22 9.83 -3.18
N PHE A 111 4.20 10.33 -4.40
CA PHE A 111 5.37 10.50 -5.23
C PHE A 111 5.50 11.93 -5.77
N THR A 112 6.71 12.30 -6.09
CA THR A 112 7.00 13.38 -7.03
C THR A 112 7.01 12.82 -8.47
N PRO A 113 6.89 13.66 -9.52
CA PRO A 113 6.97 13.22 -10.90
C PRO A 113 8.24 12.43 -11.26
N ARG A 114 9.31 12.60 -10.49
CA ARG A 114 10.56 11.87 -10.68
C ARG A 114 10.40 10.34 -10.71
N ILE A 115 9.45 9.78 -9.96
CA ILE A 115 9.20 8.33 -9.97
C ILE A 115 8.88 7.81 -11.37
N LEU A 116 8.31 8.64 -12.24
CA LEU A 116 7.98 8.27 -13.62
C LEU A 116 9.24 8.04 -14.46
N ASP A 117 10.32 8.76 -14.18
CA ASP A 117 11.61 8.54 -14.84
C ASP A 117 12.25 7.23 -14.37
N GLU A 118 12.17 6.93 -13.07
CA GLU A 118 12.65 5.68 -12.50
C GLU A 118 11.88 4.47 -13.07
N LEU A 119 10.54 4.58 -13.13
CA LEU A 119 9.69 3.57 -13.74
C LEU A 119 10.03 3.36 -15.23
N ALA A 120 10.26 4.43 -15.98
CA ALA A 120 10.62 4.36 -17.39
C ALA A 120 12.00 3.73 -17.62
N ALA A 121 12.94 3.95 -16.70
CA ALA A 121 14.27 3.37 -16.76
C ALA A 121 14.28 1.86 -16.44
N GLU A 122 13.45 1.41 -15.48
CA GLU A 122 13.41 0.00 -15.05
C GLU A 122 12.47 -0.87 -15.91
N PHE A 123 11.44 -0.30 -16.52
CA PHE A 123 10.43 -1.05 -17.27
C PHE A 123 10.97 -1.89 -18.43
N PRO A 124 11.92 -1.39 -19.29
CA PRO A 124 12.48 -2.21 -20.37
C PRO A 124 13.20 -3.46 -19.87
N ARG A 125 13.90 -3.37 -18.73
CA ARG A 125 14.57 -4.50 -18.11
C ARG A 125 13.55 -5.53 -17.60
N PHE A 126 12.49 -5.07 -16.94
CA PHE A 126 11.40 -5.94 -16.52
C PHE A 126 10.79 -6.71 -17.70
N LEU A 127 10.56 -6.06 -18.84
CA LEU A 127 10.04 -6.70 -20.04
C LEU A 127 10.98 -7.82 -20.55
N GLN A 128 12.28 -7.57 -20.52
CA GLN A 128 13.27 -8.55 -20.97
C GLN A 128 13.42 -9.73 -20.00
N GLU A 129 13.48 -9.48 -18.71
CA GLU A 129 13.82 -10.48 -17.70
C GLU A 129 12.59 -11.26 -17.20
N SER A 130 11.47 -10.60 -16.98
CA SER A 130 10.30 -11.20 -16.32
C SER A 130 9.23 -11.65 -17.30
N VAL A 131 8.91 -10.84 -18.29
CA VAL A 131 7.86 -11.19 -19.26
C VAL A 131 8.31 -12.34 -20.17
N SER A 132 9.59 -12.42 -20.49
CA SER A 132 10.14 -13.54 -21.29
C SER A 132 10.05 -14.89 -20.55
N VAL A 133 10.09 -14.86 -19.23
CA VAL A 133 10.02 -16.08 -18.38
C VAL A 133 8.58 -16.47 -18.06
N ASN A 134 7.73 -15.50 -17.74
CA ASN A 134 6.34 -15.73 -17.34
C ASN A 134 5.38 -14.67 -17.92
N PRO A 135 5.08 -14.73 -19.22
CA PRO A 135 4.31 -13.70 -19.91
C PRO A 135 2.87 -13.52 -19.42
N LEU A 136 2.31 -14.56 -18.78
CA LEU A 136 0.92 -14.54 -18.31
C LEU A 136 0.74 -14.01 -16.87
N LYS A 137 1.83 -13.99 -16.07
CA LYS A 137 1.76 -13.63 -14.64
C LYS A 137 2.82 -12.61 -14.23
N ALA A 138 3.66 -12.14 -15.16
CA ALA A 138 4.65 -11.13 -14.83
C ALA A 138 3.97 -9.79 -14.52
N GLU A 139 4.26 -9.23 -13.36
CA GLU A 139 3.73 -7.95 -12.89
C GLU A 139 4.88 -7.00 -12.53
N PHE A 140 4.78 -5.76 -12.98
CA PHE A 140 5.75 -4.70 -12.67
C PHE A 140 5.25 -3.92 -11.46
N TYR A 141 5.68 -4.36 -10.28
CA TYR A 141 5.23 -3.79 -9.02
C TYR A 141 5.86 -2.43 -8.73
N LEU A 142 5.04 -1.43 -8.48
CA LEU A 142 5.47 -0.09 -8.07
C LEU A 142 6.31 -0.11 -6.77
N PRO A 143 5.94 -0.86 -5.71
CA PRO A 143 6.77 -1.00 -4.53
C PRO A 143 8.18 -1.51 -4.80
N THR A 144 8.37 -2.38 -5.78
CA THR A 144 9.69 -2.89 -6.17
C THR A 144 10.59 -1.77 -6.68
N VAL A 145 10.07 -0.88 -7.53
CA VAL A 145 10.84 0.26 -8.03
C VAL A 145 11.20 1.20 -6.89
N ALA A 146 10.27 1.53 -6.00
CA ALA A 146 10.55 2.34 -4.81
C ALA A 146 11.64 1.69 -3.93
N ASN A 147 11.57 0.38 -3.69
CA ASN A 147 12.56 -0.37 -2.91
C ASN A 147 13.94 -0.37 -3.58
N ASN A 148 14.02 -0.46 -4.91
CA ASN A 148 15.28 -0.34 -5.66
C ASN A 148 15.92 1.03 -5.49
N GLN A 149 15.11 2.11 -5.46
CA GLN A 149 15.61 3.46 -5.21
C GLN A 149 16.12 3.61 -3.78
N LEU A 150 15.43 3.02 -2.79
CA LEU A 150 15.88 2.98 -1.39
C LEU A 150 17.22 2.24 -1.26
N ALA A 151 17.31 1.03 -1.78
CA ALA A 151 18.53 0.20 -1.71
C ALA A 151 19.74 0.88 -2.36
N ALA A 152 19.49 1.67 -3.40
CA ALA A 152 20.53 2.46 -4.09
C ALA A 152 20.83 3.81 -3.43
N ASN A 153 20.17 4.15 -2.30
CA ASN A 153 20.25 5.46 -1.63
C ASN A 153 19.91 6.65 -2.56
N ARG A 154 19.02 6.44 -3.54
CA ARG A 154 18.59 7.47 -4.50
C ARG A 154 17.28 8.14 -4.13
N ALA A 155 16.51 7.54 -3.24
CA ALA A 155 15.28 8.11 -2.72
C ALA A 155 15.14 7.84 -1.22
N THR A 156 14.23 8.58 -0.58
CA THR A 156 13.73 8.31 0.77
C THR A 156 12.23 8.12 0.72
N VAL A 157 11.70 7.25 1.55
CA VAL A 157 10.25 7.06 1.68
C VAL A 157 9.85 7.26 3.13
N ARG A 158 9.11 8.32 3.41
CA ARG A 158 8.54 8.56 4.73
C ARG A 158 7.30 7.70 4.93
N VAL A 159 7.22 6.98 6.03
CA VAL A 159 6.03 6.21 6.39
C VAL A 159 5.11 7.08 7.23
N LEU A 160 3.93 7.37 6.67
CA LEU A 160 2.87 8.13 7.31
C LEU A 160 1.94 7.15 8.01
N HIS A 161 1.75 7.31 9.31
CA HIS A 161 0.89 6.42 10.08
C HIS A 161 -0.57 6.82 9.95
N THR A 162 -1.44 5.82 9.94
CA THR A 162 -2.89 5.97 10.08
C THR A 162 -3.42 4.91 11.04
N ASP A 163 -4.44 5.27 11.81
CA ASP A 163 -5.21 4.33 12.64
C ASP A 163 -6.48 3.85 11.93
N GLU A 164 -6.64 4.21 10.66
CA GLU A 164 -7.77 3.76 9.85
C GLU A 164 -7.72 2.25 9.63
N SER A 165 -8.90 1.65 9.53
CA SER A 165 -9.04 0.27 9.09
C SER A 165 -9.21 0.24 7.58
N TRP A 166 -8.47 -0.63 6.94
CA TRP A 166 -8.68 -0.96 5.54
C TRP A 166 -9.94 -1.83 5.39
N HIS A 167 -10.74 -1.54 4.39
CA HIS A 167 -11.87 -2.37 4.00
C HIS A 167 -11.77 -2.68 2.51
N GLY A 168 -11.80 -3.96 2.19
CA GLY A 168 -11.82 -4.47 0.82
C GLY A 168 -12.67 -5.72 0.72
N VAL A 169 -13.16 -6.03 -0.46
CA VAL A 169 -13.92 -7.24 -0.74
C VAL A 169 -12.99 -8.23 -1.40
N THR A 170 -12.13 -8.87 -0.59
CA THR A 170 -11.24 -9.94 -1.07
C THR A 170 -12.03 -11.24 -1.30
N TYR A 171 -12.96 -11.51 -0.39
CA TYR A 171 -13.88 -12.64 -0.46
C TYR A 171 -15.32 -12.13 -0.50
N ARG A 172 -16.23 -12.90 -1.09
CA ARG A 172 -17.64 -12.52 -1.17
C ARG A 172 -18.27 -12.34 0.21
N GLU A 173 -17.78 -13.07 1.18
CA GLU A 173 -18.20 -13.05 2.58
C GLU A 173 -17.86 -11.70 3.26
N ASP A 174 -16.83 -11.00 2.78
CA ASP A 174 -16.42 -9.69 3.32
C ASP A 174 -17.44 -8.59 3.02
N LEU A 175 -18.29 -8.75 1.99
CA LEU A 175 -19.22 -7.71 1.54
C LEU A 175 -20.15 -7.21 2.64
N ALA A 176 -20.68 -8.11 3.45
CA ALA A 176 -21.62 -7.74 4.52
C ALA A 176 -20.90 -6.89 5.60
N SER A 177 -19.72 -7.29 6.03
CA SER A 177 -18.94 -6.57 7.04
C SER A 177 -18.47 -5.20 6.54
N VAL A 178 -18.11 -5.09 5.26
CA VAL A 178 -17.78 -3.80 4.63
C VAL A 178 -18.98 -2.87 4.60
N GLN A 179 -20.17 -3.36 4.22
CA GLN A 179 -21.39 -2.57 4.22
C GLN A 179 -21.76 -2.08 5.62
N GLU A 180 -21.66 -2.94 6.64
CA GLU A 180 -21.90 -2.58 8.03
C GLU A 180 -20.90 -1.52 8.52
N SER A 181 -19.63 -1.67 8.19
CA SER A 181 -18.58 -0.69 8.55
C SER A 181 -18.84 0.68 7.93
N VAL A 182 -19.19 0.73 6.63
CA VAL A 182 -19.52 1.98 5.95
C VAL A 182 -20.78 2.62 6.54
N ALA A 183 -21.82 1.83 6.84
CA ALA A 183 -23.03 2.31 7.48
C ALA A 183 -22.75 2.89 8.88
N ALA A 184 -21.88 2.25 9.65
CA ALA A 184 -21.44 2.75 10.96
C ALA A 184 -20.68 4.09 10.84
N MET A 185 -19.82 4.25 9.84
CA MET A 185 -19.12 5.51 9.57
C MET A 185 -20.08 6.65 9.22
N HIS A 186 -21.15 6.38 8.45
CA HIS A 186 -22.21 7.35 8.18
C HIS A 186 -22.97 7.71 9.46
N ALA A 187 -23.36 6.71 10.25
CA ALA A 187 -24.06 6.94 11.52
C ALA A 187 -23.22 7.76 12.52
N ALA A 188 -21.90 7.57 12.53
CA ALA A 188 -20.95 8.32 13.34
C ALA A 188 -20.64 9.72 12.78
N GLY A 189 -21.17 10.10 11.61
CA GLY A 189 -20.93 11.40 10.97
C GLY A 189 -19.50 11.57 10.40
N ILE A 190 -18.76 10.49 10.23
CA ILE A 190 -17.43 10.51 9.59
C ILE A 190 -17.58 10.89 8.12
N TYR A 191 -18.62 10.38 7.46
CA TYR A 191 -19.01 10.73 6.10
C TYR A 191 -20.41 11.35 6.09
N PRO A 192 -20.66 12.38 5.27
CA PRO A 192 -21.99 12.94 5.13
C PRO A 192 -22.92 11.95 4.43
N PRO A 193 -24.25 12.02 4.67
CA PRO A 193 -25.22 11.14 4.05
C PRO A 193 -25.29 11.31 2.52
N VAL A 194 -24.87 12.47 2.01
CA VAL A 194 -24.76 12.78 0.57
C VAL A 194 -23.34 13.28 0.34
N LEU A 195 -22.57 12.59 -0.51
CA LEU A 195 -21.18 12.93 -0.79
C LEU A 195 -21.02 14.09 -1.78
N PHE A 196 -21.98 14.26 -2.68
CA PHE A 196 -21.96 15.29 -3.72
C PHE A 196 -23.33 15.98 -3.72
N GLU A 197 -23.32 17.31 -3.67
CA GLU A 197 -24.51 18.17 -3.90
C GLU A 197 -24.54 18.64 -5.37
#